data_d0adf0290ff3c865e3e2bd0051983e8e
#
_entry.id   d0adf0290ff3c865e3e2bd0051983e8e
#
_cell.length_a   1.000
_cell.length_b   1.000
_cell.length_c   1.000
_cell.angle_alpha   90.00
_cell.angle_beta   90.00
_cell.angle_gamma   90.00
#
_symmetry.space_group_name_H-M   'P 1'
#
loop_
_entity.id
_entity.type
_entity.pdbx_description
1 polymer ?
#
loop_
_entity_poly.entity_id
_entity_poly.type
_entity_poly.pdbx_seq_one_letter_code
_entity_poly.pdbx_strand_id
1 'polypeptide(L)'
;MIAVDKNLPTIPGYTAKVVPATPGDLSSDTKVVYVKNDQKASVTYRDETSGSILETVALAGKSGEAVNYSTAERIKHYQDLGYALVTDGYPAGASFDLDSTVDQAWTVSFKRVALDFNPDTAHEPGTPIYPNQPNGPKWPAKDAYLKDVTYTVHYTSKNRNAKLPADSVQKAQWKRSLTLDSVTGDILTAGEWKADKTKFDLVITPMVNGYFADKGRVASQDVTMDNKVETVTYTKFGKIIAVDEKGNPIPGVEAVTYTNDPNDPTKAAMTLVPEVKGYKADKTGVTPSNPGEDTKVVYKVVNAEPAKPAVNKEVGTIVVIYRDEYGNQIKMPLVITNSVGSEVNVHGDRYIYRNGVKYELIRQEGKSTDKMTEGQTVVTYIYRKVEDGSTPSNGNGGQSGS
;
A
#
# COMPACT_ATOMS: atom_id res chain seq x y z
N MET A 1 8.45 -47.46 -90.89
CA MET A 1 9.54 -47.50 -90.02
C MET A 1 10.05 -46.15 -89.54
N ILE A 2 9.47 -45.53 -88.73
CA ILE A 2 10.13 -44.43 -87.96
C ILE A 2 9.19 -44.21 -86.81
N ALA A 3 9.57 -44.78 -85.71
CA ALA A 3 9.08 -44.27 -84.50
C ALA A 3 9.64 -42.84 -84.40
N VAL A 4 8.91 -41.91 -84.86
CA VAL A 4 9.19 -40.55 -84.47
C VAL A 4 8.74 -40.46 -83.06
N ASP A 5 9.73 -40.48 -82.21
CA ASP A 5 9.57 -40.12 -80.86
C ASP A 5 9.15 -38.66 -80.86
N LYS A 6 7.93 -38.40 -81.14
CA LYS A 6 7.43 -37.04 -80.99
C LYS A 6 7.20 -36.84 -79.54
N ASN A 7 8.13 -36.12 -78.97
CA ASN A 7 7.97 -35.62 -77.63
C ASN A 7 6.59 -34.98 -77.52
N LEU A 8 5.82 -35.46 -76.60
CA LEU A 8 4.50 -34.87 -76.31
C LEU A 8 4.68 -33.42 -75.92
N PRO A 9 3.79 -32.56 -76.39
CA PRO A 9 3.85 -31.18 -75.94
C PRO A 9 3.86 -31.08 -74.41
N THR A 10 4.71 -30.25 -73.88
CA THR A 10 4.65 -29.89 -72.46
C THR A 10 3.57 -28.83 -72.25
N ILE A 11 2.58 -29.17 -71.48
CA ILE A 11 1.50 -28.25 -71.11
C ILE A 11 1.72 -27.87 -69.65
N PRO A 12 2.00 -26.59 -69.36
CA PRO A 12 2.18 -26.15 -67.96
C PRO A 12 1.00 -26.52 -67.08
N GLY A 13 1.25 -27.21 -65.97
CA GLY A 13 0.24 -27.63 -64.99
C GLY A 13 -0.45 -28.95 -65.32
N TYR A 14 -0.07 -29.62 -66.40
CA TYR A 14 -0.67 -30.90 -66.83
C TYR A 14 0.39 -31.96 -67.01
N THR A 15 -0.04 -33.17 -66.82
CA THR A 15 0.78 -34.38 -67.10
C THR A 15 -0.03 -35.32 -68.03
N ALA A 16 0.65 -35.81 -69.03
CA ALA A 16 -0.01 -36.85 -69.93
C ALA A 16 -0.30 -38.11 -69.14
N LYS A 17 -1.53 -38.54 -69.12
CA LYS A 17 -1.97 -39.72 -68.38
C LYS A 17 -1.64 -41.02 -69.11
N VAL A 18 -1.82 -41.02 -70.39
CA VAL A 18 -1.50 -42.16 -71.24
C VAL A 18 -0.75 -41.64 -72.44
N VAL A 19 0.42 -42.21 -72.65
CA VAL A 19 1.22 -41.91 -73.82
C VAL A 19 1.12 -43.10 -74.77
N PRO A 20 0.44 -42.97 -75.94
CA PRO A 20 0.43 -44.02 -76.87
C PRO A 20 1.82 -44.24 -77.45
N ALA A 21 2.23 -45.50 -77.51
CA ALA A 21 3.54 -45.87 -77.97
C ALA A 21 3.77 -45.58 -79.44
N THR A 22 2.93 -46.19 -80.26
CA THR A 22 2.98 -46.03 -81.76
C THR A 22 1.55 -46.08 -82.28
N PRO A 23 1.18 -45.15 -83.12
CA PRO A 23 -0.16 -45.20 -83.71
C PRO A 23 -0.34 -46.43 -84.57
N GLY A 24 -1.44 -47.14 -84.42
CA GLY A 24 -1.82 -48.28 -85.28
C GLY A 24 -2.27 -47.87 -86.68
N ASP A 25 -2.84 -46.68 -86.81
CA ASP A 25 -3.23 -46.07 -88.04
C ASP A 25 -2.55 -44.70 -88.18
N LEU A 26 -1.70 -44.57 -89.16
CA LEU A 26 -0.90 -43.35 -89.38
C LEU A 26 -1.73 -42.19 -89.95
N SER A 27 -2.93 -42.43 -90.39
CA SER A 27 -3.84 -41.39 -90.90
C SER A 27 -4.82 -40.88 -89.85
N SER A 28 -4.87 -41.53 -88.72
CA SER A 28 -5.81 -41.19 -87.66
C SER A 28 -5.12 -40.31 -86.56
N ASP A 29 -5.86 -39.33 -86.09
CA ASP A 29 -5.44 -38.53 -84.98
C ASP A 29 -5.39 -39.37 -83.69
N THR A 30 -4.39 -39.10 -82.90
CA THR A 30 -4.22 -39.74 -81.57
C THR A 30 -4.50 -38.68 -80.49
N LYS A 31 -5.48 -38.98 -79.66
CA LYS A 31 -5.83 -38.15 -78.54
C LYS A 31 -4.93 -38.50 -77.35
N VAL A 32 -4.29 -37.50 -76.77
CA VAL A 32 -3.57 -37.64 -75.54
C VAL A 32 -4.30 -36.89 -74.43
N VAL A 33 -4.59 -37.63 -73.39
CA VAL A 33 -5.31 -37.05 -72.25
C VAL A 33 -4.27 -36.47 -71.28
N TYR A 34 -4.42 -35.20 -71.03
CA TYR A 34 -3.63 -34.50 -69.97
C TYR A 34 -4.52 -34.31 -68.75
N VAL A 35 -3.99 -34.59 -67.60
CA VAL A 35 -4.64 -34.36 -66.33
C VAL A 35 -3.93 -33.20 -65.61
N LYS A 36 -4.71 -32.40 -64.92
CA LYS A 36 -4.13 -31.34 -64.11
C LYS A 36 -3.24 -31.97 -63.03
N ASN A 37 -2.08 -31.38 -62.84
CA ASN A 37 -1.15 -31.82 -61.80
C ASN A 37 -1.70 -31.51 -60.42
N ASP A 38 -1.35 -32.37 -59.49
CA ASP A 38 -1.54 -32.10 -58.08
C ASP A 38 -0.64 -30.93 -57.66
N GLN A 39 -1.22 -30.02 -56.94
CA GLN A 39 -0.51 -28.84 -56.43
C GLN A 39 -0.66 -28.80 -54.91
N LYS A 40 0.37 -28.28 -54.26
CA LYS A 40 0.40 -28.02 -52.84
C LYS A 40 0.68 -26.57 -52.64
N ALA A 41 0.11 -26.02 -51.57
CA ALA A 41 0.41 -24.69 -51.09
C ALA A 41 0.35 -24.69 -49.57
N SER A 42 0.85 -23.64 -48.97
CA SER A 42 0.77 -23.46 -47.53
C SER A 42 0.50 -22.01 -47.17
N VAL A 43 -0.20 -21.84 -46.08
CA VAL A 43 -0.35 -20.54 -45.41
C VAL A 43 0.28 -20.64 -44.03
N THR A 44 1.28 -19.85 -43.81
CA THR A 44 2.00 -19.77 -42.51
C THR A 44 1.55 -18.53 -41.77
N TYR A 45 1.08 -18.74 -40.56
CA TYR A 45 0.76 -17.65 -39.62
C TYR A 45 1.92 -17.47 -38.71
N ARG A 46 2.47 -16.26 -38.71
CA ARG A 46 3.74 -15.93 -38.05
C ARG A 46 3.57 -14.79 -37.07
N ASP A 47 4.20 -14.94 -35.90
CA ASP A 47 4.41 -13.87 -34.95
C ASP A 47 5.75 -13.19 -35.23
N GLU A 48 5.73 -11.96 -35.76
CA GLU A 48 6.94 -11.21 -36.07
C GLU A 48 7.67 -10.74 -34.80
N THR A 49 6.96 -10.55 -33.71
CA THR A 49 7.57 -10.11 -32.44
C THR A 49 8.50 -11.16 -31.87
N SER A 50 8.07 -12.41 -31.85
CA SER A 50 8.89 -13.54 -31.37
C SER A 50 9.69 -14.22 -32.46
N GLY A 51 9.32 -14.02 -33.72
CA GLY A 51 9.85 -14.77 -34.87
C GLY A 51 9.31 -16.20 -35.01
N SER A 52 8.34 -16.58 -34.18
CA SER A 52 7.80 -17.93 -34.15
C SER A 52 6.71 -18.13 -35.19
N ILE A 53 6.65 -19.33 -35.73
CA ILE A 53 5.52 -19.79 -36.54
C ILE A 53 4.42 -20.22 -35.58
N LEU A 54 3.23 -19.65 -35.76
CA LEU A 54 2.06 -19.97 -34.93
C LEU A 54 1.39 -21.25 -35.45
N GLU A 55 1.17 -21.35 -36.75
CA GLU A 55 0.70 -22.54 -37.44
C GLU A 55 0.99 -22.47 -38.92
N THR A 56 0.99 -23.61 -39.56
CA THR A 56 1.03 -23.74 -41.01
C THR A 56 -0.14 -24.58 -41.47
N VAL A 57 -0.92 -24.02 -42.40
CA VAL A 57 -2.05 -24.74 -43.03
C VAL A 57 -1.62 -25.25 -44.39
N ALA A 58 -1.65 -26.57 -44.53
CA ALA A 58 -1.39 -27.21 -45.84
C ALA A 58 -2.64 -27.18 -46.72
N LEU A 59 -2.44 -26.77 -47.96
CA LEU A 59 -3.48 -26.72 -48.97
C LEU A 59 -3.11 -27.62 -50.15
N ALA A 60 -4.08 -28.28 -50.74
CA ALA A 60 -3.90 -29.15 -51.88
C ALA A 60 -5.03 -28.98 -52.87
N GLY A 61 -4.72 -29.11 -54.15
CA GLY A 61 -5.67 -29.00 -55.23
C GLY A 61 -5.02 -29.31 -56.54
N LYS A 62 -5.67 -28.93 -57.61
CA LYS A 62 -5.21 -29.15 -59.00
C LYS A 62 -4.72 -27.84 -59.60
N SER A 63 -3.73 -27.93 -60.47
CA SER A 63 -3.21 -26.75 -61.18
C SER A 63 -4.30 -25.92 -61.84
N GLY A 64 -4.20 -24.62 -61.70
CA GLY A 64 -5.12 -23.61 -62.25
C GLY A 64 -6.48 -23.53 -61.56
N GLU A 65 -6.77 -24.42 -60.60
CA GLU A 65 -8.04 -24.39 -59.85
C GLU A 65 -7.94 -23.35 -58.72
N ALA A 66 -9.08 -22.78 -58.36
CA ALA A 66 -9.17 -21.86 -57.24
C ALA A 66 -8.81 -22.57 -55.95
N VAL A 67 -8.05 -21.87 -55.09
CA VAL A 67 -7.77 -22.31 -53.71
C VAL A 67 -8.99 -21.98 -52.86
N ASN A 68 -9.62 -23.00 -52.33
CA ASN A 68 -10.83 -22.87 -51.50
C ASN A 68 -10.44 -22.66 -50.05
N TYR A 69 -9.86 -21.51 -49.75
CA TYR A 69 -9.38 -21.16 -48.42
C TYR A 69 -9.56 -19.67 -48.16
N SER A 70 -9.90 -19.35 -46.91
CA SER A 70 -9.95 -17.99 -46.41
C SER A 70 -9.14 -17.87 -45.12
N THR A 71 -8.37 -16.81 -44.98
CA THR A 71 -7.62 -16.52 -43.79
C THR A 71 -8.46 -15.84 -42.71
N ALA A 72 -9.71 -15.45 -43.02
CA ALA A 72 -10.51 -14.58 -42.13
C ALA A 72 -10.75 -15.19 -40.73
N GLU A 73 -11.09 -16.47 -40.64
CA GLU A 73 -11.35 -17.11 -39.35
C GLU A 73 -10.07 -17.20 -38.49
N ARG A 74 -8.94 -17.55 -39.12
CA ARG A 74 -7.67 -17.66 -38.39
C ARG A 74 -7.15 -16.31 -38.01
N ILE A 75 -7.29 -15.30 -38.81
CA ILE A 75 -6.94 -13.92 -38.46
C ILE A 75 -7.76 -13.48 -37.26
N LYS A 76 -9.09 -13.71 -37.30
CA LYS A 76 -9.94 -13.37 -36.13
C LYS A 76 -9.53 -14.13 -34.88
N HIS A 77 -9.22 -15.43 -35.03
CA HIS A 77 -8.73 -16.24 -33.90
C HIS A 77 -7.51 -15.66 -33.26
N TYR A 78 -6.48 -15.28 -34.02
CA TYR A 78 -5.26 -14.69 -33.50
C TYR A 78 -5.49 -13.28 -32.95
N GLN A 79 -6.35 -12.48 -33.55
CA GLN A 79 -6.74 -11.19 -33.01
C GLN A 79 -7.45 -11.33 -31.65
N ASP A 80 -8.30 -12.33 -31.50
CA ASP A 80 -8.95 -12.62 -30.21
C ASP A 80 -7.96 -13.06 -29.13
N LEU A 81 -6.81 -13.62 -29.53
CA LEU A 81 -5.70 -13.97 -28.63
C LEU A 81 -4.76 -12.80 -28.31
N GLY A 82 -5.01 -11.63 -28.86
CA GLY A 82 -4.24 -10.43 -28.59
C GLY A 82 -3.21 -10.04 -29.66
N TYR A 83 -3.12 -10.78 -30.77
CA TYR A 83 -2.27 -10.42 -31.88
C TYR A 83 -2.86 -9.28 -32.70
N ALA A 84 -2.02 -8.43 -33.24
CA ALA A 84 -2.38 -7.45 -34.25
C ALA A 84 -1.94 -7.93 -35.64
N LEU A 85 -2.81 -7.84 -36.63
CA LEU A 85 -2.45 -8.17 -38.02
C LEU A 85 -1.48 -7.13 -38.56
N VAL A 86 -0.36 -7.59 -39.09
CA VAL A 86 0.60 -6.75 -39.83
C VAL A 86 0.29 -6.81 -41.31
N THR A 87 0.29 -8.01 -41.89
CA THR A 87 -0.04 -8.22 -43.29
C THR A 87 -0.76 -9.57 -43.46
N ASP A 88 -1.74 -9.58 -44.34
CA ASP A 88 -2.31 -10.80 -44.88
C ASP A 88 -1.72 -11.02 -46.27
N GLY A 89 -0.73 -11.89 -46.35
CA GLY A 89 -0.06 -12.20 -47.59
C GLY A 89 -0.82 -13.18 -48.50
N TYR A 90 -1.97 -13.68 -48.04
CA TYR A 90 -2.82 -14.56 -48.85
C TYR A 90 -3.65 -13.73 -49.82
N PRO A 91 -3.47 -13.91 -51.14
CA PRO A 91 -4.18 -13.08 -52.12
C PRO A 91 -5.66 -13.43 -52.20
N ALA A 92 -6.49 -12.41 -52.37
CA ALA A 92 -7.88 -12.61 -52.70
C ALA A 92 -8.00 -13.34 -54.05
N GLY A 93 -8.86 -14.38 -54.08
CA GLY A 93 -9.05 -15.14 -55.30
C GLY A 93 -7.84 -15.99 -55.72
N ALA A 94 -7.05 -16.44 -54.75
CA ALA A 94 -5.90 -17.31 -55.02
C ALA A 94 -6.24 -18.55 -55.84
N SER A 95 -5.37 -18.88 -56.74
CA SER A 95 -5.44 -20.11 -57.53
C SER A 95 -4.13 -20.89 -57.42
N PHE A 96 -4.20 -22.21 -57.53
CA PHE A 96 -2.99 -23.02 -57.65
C PHE A 96 -2.29 -22.68 -58.96
N ASP A 97 -1.01 -22.49 -58.91
CA ASP A 97 -0.21 -22.21 -60.08
C ASP A 97 0.00 -23.46 -60.94
N LEU A 98 0.79 -23.30 -61.98
CA LEU A 98 1.09 -24.38 -62.91
C LEU A 98 2.41 -25.07 -62.65
N ASP A 99 3.20 -24.58 -61.69
CA ASP A 99 4.51 -25.13 -61.34
C ASP A 99 4.40 -26.15 -60.20
N SER A 100 4.58 -27.41 -60.54
CA SER A 100 4.56 -28.52 -59.58
C SER A 100 5.91 -28.73 -58.88
N THR A 101 6.93 -27.98 -59.22
CA THR A 101 8.30 -28.15 -58.66
C THR A 101 8.47 -27.33 -57.37
N VAL A 102 7.72 -26.26 -57.22
CA VAL A 102 7.77 -25.35 -56.05
C VAL A 102 6.39 -25.15 -55.53
N ASP A 103 6.18 -25.46 -54.26
CA ASP A 103 4.92 -25.23 -53.57
C ASP A 103 4.73 -23.72 -53.32
N GLN A 104 3.52 -23.22 -53.60
CA GLN A 104 3.16 -21.87 -53.23
C GLN A 104 3.13 -21.71 -51.73
N ALA A 105 3.66 -20.63 -51.22
CA ALA A 105 3.67 -20.35 -49.81
C ALA A 105 3.28 -18.89 -49.58
N TRP A 106 2.30 -18.70 -48.71
CA TRP A 106 1.85 -17.38 -48.27
C TRP A 106 2.01 -17.25 -46.80
N THR A 107 2.28 -16.03 -46.35
CA THR A 107 2.47 -15.72 -44.96
C THR A 107 1.48 -14.66 -44.50
N VAL A 108 0.84 -14.94 -43.38
CA VAL A 108 0.05 -13.97 -42.63
C VAL A 108 0.86 -13.59 -41.40
N SER A 109 1.23 -12.33 -41.29
CA SER A 109 2.10 -11.83 -40.24
C SER A 109 1.30 -11.07 -39.20
N PHE A 110 1.57 -11.42 -37.94
CA PHE A 110 1.05 -10.76 -36.77
C PHE A 110 2.18 -10.17 -35.93
N LYS A 111 1.85 -9.26 -35.08
CA LYS A 111 2.74 -8.76 -34.02
C LYS A 111 2.00 -8.75 -32.70
N ARG A 112 2.76 -8.78 -31.62
CA ARG A 112 2.25 -8.45 -30.29
C ARG A 112 2.32 -6.95 -30.13
N VAL A 113 1.41 -6.40 -29.34
CA VAL A 113 1.40 -4.97 -29.02
C VAL A 113 1.62 -4.78 -27.53
N ALA A 114 2.13 -3.62 -27.15
CA ALA A 114 2.22 -3.21 -25.78
C ALA A 114 0.88 -2.66 -25.33
N LEU A 115 0.30 -3.26 -24.31
CA LEU A 115 -0.89 -2.76 -23.64
C LEU A 115 -0.48 -1.87 -22.47
N ASP A 116 -0.98 -0.65 -22.45
CA ASP A 116 -0.80 0.24 -21.32
C ASP A 116 -1.68 -0.22 -20.15
N PHE A 117 -1.05 -0.37 -18.99
CA PHE A 117 -1.71 -0.71 -17.75
C PHE A 117 -1.60 0.45 -16.76
N ASN A 118 -2.75 1.01 -16.41
CA ASN A 118 -2.86 2.04 -15.39
C ASN A 118 -3.20 1.39 -14.05
N PRO A 119 -2.39 1.59 -12.98
CA PRO A 119 -2.64 1.00 -11.67
C PRO A 119 -3.94 1.46 -11.02
N ASP A 120 -4.50 2.58 -11.47
CA ASP A 120 -5.77 3.11 -10.95
C ASP A 120 -6.99 2.51 -11.65
N THR A 121 -6.79 1.73 -12.71
CA THR A 121 -7.87 1.03 -13.40
C THR A 121 -8.25 -0.23 -12.62
N ALA A 122 -9.55 -0.42 -12.41
CA ALA A 122 -10.08 -1.56 -11.66
C ALA A 122 -10.03 -2.84 -12.52
N HIS A 123 -8.88 -3.48 -12.57
CA HIS A 123 -8.71 -4.84 -13.07
C HIS A 123 -8.47 -5.77 -11.90
N GLU A 124 -9.24 -6.85 -11.83
CA GLU A 124 -9.01 -7.85 -10.80
C GLU A 124 -7.77 -8.69 -11.16
N PRO A 125 -6.74 -8.74 -10.28
CA PRO A 125 -5.53 -9.50 -10.54
C PRO A 125 -5.82 -10.97 -10.85
N GLY A 126 -5.09 -11.51 -11.83
CA GLY A 126 -5.22 -12.92 -12.21
C GLY A 126 -6.45 -13.27 -13.02
N THR A 127 -7.33 -12.31 -13.34
CA THR A 127 -8.45 -12.53 -14.28
C THR A 127 -8.00 -12.36 -15.72
N PRO A 128 -8.69 -12.98 -16.69
CA PRO A 128 -8.33 -12.89 -18.10
C PRO A 128 -8.36 -11.43 -18.60
N ILE A 129 -7.33 -11.05 -19.35
CA ILE A 129 -7.32 -9.76 -20.08
C ILE A 129 -8.43 -9.74 -21.12
N TYR A 130 -8.62 -10.85 -21.80
CA TYR A 130 -9.71 -11.02 -22.78
C TYR A 130 -10.80 -11.92 -22.18
N PRO A 131 -12.00 -11.39 -21.90
CA PRO A 131 -13.06 -12.15 -21.20
C PRO A 131 -13.45 -13.45 -21.88
N ASN A 132 -13.34 -13.51 -23.23
CA ASN A 132 -13.67 -14.70 -24.00
C ASN A 132 -12.53 -15.73 -24.06
N GLN A 133 -11.41 -15.45 -23.42
CA GLN A 133 -10.23 -16.32 -23.38
C GLN A 133 -9.89 -16.66 -21.92
N PRO A 134 -10.64 -17.56 -21.28
CA PRO A 134 -10.44 -17.85 -19.85
C PRO A 134 -9.09 -18.48 -19.53
N ASN A 135 -8.46 -19.12 -20.52
CA ASN A 135 -7.10 -19.68 -20.41
C ASN A 135 -6.04 -18.77 -21.06
N GLY A 136 -6.43 -17.59 -21.47
CA GLY A 136 -5.54 -16.60 -22.06
C GLY A 136 -4.71 -15.83 -21.03
N PRO A 137 -4.06 -14.75 -21.49
CA PRO A 137 -3.26 -13.93 -20.62
C PRO A 137 -4.08 -13.31 -19.50
N LYS A 138 -3.43 -13.15 -18.34
CA LYS A 138 -4.05 -12.65 -17.13
C LYS A 138 -3.57 -11.25 -16.80
N TRP A 139 -4.41 -10.46 -16.15
CA TRP A 139 -3.99 -9.21 -15.55
C TRP A 139 -2.91 -9.47 -14.49
N PRO A 140 -1.92 -8.58 -14.34
CA PRO A 140 -0.81 -8.80 -13.44
C PRO A 140 -1.26 -8.91 -11.99
N ALA A 141 -0.46 -9.61 -11.20
CA ALA A 141 -0.62 -9.66 -9.76
C ALA A 141 -0.49 -8.26 -9.16
N LYS A 142 -1.22 -8.01 -8.08
CA LYS A 142 -1.31 -6.70 -7.45
C LYS A 142 0.05 -6.14 -7.03
N ASP A 143 0.95 -6.98 -6.57
CA ASP A 143 2.30 -6.60 -6.14
C ASP A 143 3.20 -6.11 -7.30
N ALA A 144 2.83 -6.39 -8.54
CA ALA A 144 3.54 -5.87 -9.70
C ALA A 144 3.40 -4.35 -9.87
N TYR A 145 2.33 -3.75 -9.37
CA TYR A 145 1.99 -2.34 -9.61
C TYR A 145 1.52 -1.55 -8.39
N LEU A 146 1.30 -2.21 -7.26
CA LEU A 146 0.93 -1.61 -5.99
C LEU A 146 1.82 -2.15 -4.89
N LYS A 147 2.26 -1.27 -4.00
CA LYS A 147 2.92 -1.66 -2.77
C LYS A 147 2.48 -0.76 -1.64
N ASP A 148 1.90 -1.37 -0.63
CA ASP A 148 1.56 -0.70 0.61
C ASP A 148 2.76 -0.74 1.55
N VAL A 149 3.03 0.38 2.18
CA VAL A 149 4.06 0.51 3.21
C VAL A 149 3.48 1.21 4.42
N THR A 150 4.03 0.90 5.56
CA THR A 150 3.58 1.43 6.84
C THR A 150 4.72 2.01 7.63
N TYR A 151 4.39 3.00 8.46
CA TYR A 151 5.22 3.49 9.53
C TYR A 151 4.49 3.24 10.83
N THR A 152 5.01 2.34 11.64
CA THR A 152 4.41 1.93 12.90
C THR A 152 5.24 2.42 14.05
N VAL A 153 4.62 3.10 15.00
CA VAL A 153 5.19 3.35 16.32
C VAL A 153 4.56 2.37 17.30
N HIS A 154 5.37 1.49 17.80
CA HIS A 154 4.98 0.48 18.78
C HIS A 154 5.31 0.96 20.19
N TYR A 155 4.36 0.78 21.10
CA TYR A 155 4.51 1.14 22.51
C TYR A 155 4.65 -0.13 23.33
N THR A 156 5.72 -0.18 24.13
CA THR A 156 6.04 -1.36 24.95
C THR A 156 6.40 -0.97 26.37
N SER A 157 6.30 -1.92 27.28
CA SER A 157 6.78 -1.82 28.66
C SER A 157 7.14 -3.19 29.20
N LYS A 158 8.16 -3.25 30.04
CA LYS A 158 8.48 -4.47 30.80
C LYS A 158 7.46 -4.75 31.90
N ASN A 159 6.65 -3.77 32.26
CA ASN A 159 5.62 -3.91 33.29
C ASN A 159 4.29 -4.31 32.63
N ARG A 160 3.76 -5.48 32.98
CA ARG A 160 2.51 -6.02 32.42
C ARG A 160 1.27 -5.21 32.78
N ASN A 161 1.33 -4.41 33.84
CA ASN A 161 0.21 -3.59 34.31
C ASN A 161 0.13 -2.23 33.59
N ALA A 162 1.09 -1.92 32.73
CA ALA A 162 1.04 -0.71 31.93
C ALA A 162 -0.10 -0.74 30.92
N LYS A 163 -0.96 0.27 30.96
CA LYS A 163 -2.02 0.46 29.96
C LYS A 163 -1.45 1.23 28.79
N LEU A 164 -0.87 0.50 27.86
CA LEU A 164 -0.18 1.08 26.70
C LEU A 164 -1.16 1.58 25.65
N PRO A 165 -0.81 2.65 24.94
CA PRO A 165 -1.53 3.06 23.73
C PRO A 165 -1.46 1.97 22.65
N ALA A 166 -2.47 1.93 21.81
CA ALA A 166 -2.42 1.14 20.58
C ALA A 166 -1.31 1.68 19.67
N ASP A 167 -0.75 0.79 18.84
CA ASP A 167 0.25 1.19 17.85
C ASP A 167 -0.25 2.35 16.99
N SER A 168 0.63 3.30 16.72
CA SER A 168 0.39 4.35 15.73
C SER A 168 0.81 3.83 14.37
N VAL A 169 -0.14 3.67 13.45
CA VAL A 169 0.12 3.14 12.12
C VAL A 169 -0.23 4.19 11.08
N GLN A 170 0.75 4.60 10.29
CA GLN A 170 0.55 5.43 9.12
C GLN A 170 0.79 4.60 7.87
N LYS A 171 0.05 4.86 6.82
CA LYS A 171 0.09 4.10 5.57
C LYS A 171 0.47 5.00 4.41
N ALA A 172 1.21 4.44 3.48
CA ALA A 172 1.47 5.02 2.17
C ALA A 172 1.37 3.94 1.12
N GLN A 173 1.03 4.34 -0.09
CA GLN A 173 0.90 3.41 -1.20
C GLN A 173 1.77 3.87 -2.37
N TRP A 174 2.58 2.94 -2.86
CA TRP A 174 3.34 3.08 -4.08
C TRP A 174 2.56 2.47 -5.24
N LYS A 175 2.56 3.17 -6.37
CA LYS A 175 1.97 2.72 -7.62
C LYS A 175 2.93 2.92 -8.77
N ARG A 176 2.81 2.08 -9.78
CA ARG A 176 3.50 2.27 -11.06
C ARG A 176 2.64 1.79 -12.20
N SER A 177 2.84 2.42 -13.36
CA SER A 177 2.27 1.96 -14.61
C SER A 177 3.10 0.83 -15.18
N LEU A 178 2.46 -0.03 -15.97
CA LEU A 178 3.10 -1.14 -16.66
C LEU A 178 2.76 -1.08 -18.14
N THR A 179 3.57 -1.71 -18.98
CA THR A 179 3.16 -2.14 -20.30
C THR A 179 3.21 -3.67 -20.35
N LEU A 180 2.18 -4.26 -20.93
CA LEU A 180 2.00 -5.70 -20.97
C LEU A 180 2.06 -6.18 -22.42
N ASP A 181 2.59 -7.38 -22.61
CA ASP A 181 2.46 -8.09 -23.86
C ASP A 181 1.00 -8.48 -24.09
N SER A 182 0.44 -8.07 -25.24
CA SER A 182 -0.96 -8.30 -25.55
C SER A 182 -1.36 -9.76 -25.67
N VAL A 183 -0.41 -10.65 -25.89
CA VAL A 183 -0.63 -12.09 -26.10
C VAL A 183 -0.32 -12.91 -24.85
N THR A 184 0.77 -12.60 -24.18
CA THR A 184 1.22 -13.39 -23.02
C THR A 184 0.82 -12.77 -21.68
N GLY A 185 0.53 -11.48 -21.66
CA GLY A 185 0.31 -10.73 -20.41
C GLY A 185 1.58 -10.44 -19.66
N ASP A 186 2.74 -10.79 -20.18
CA ASP A 186 4.02 -10.52 -19.53
C ASP A 186 4.27 -9.02 -19.43
N ILE A 187 4.94 -8.63 -18.36
CA ILE A 187 5.34 -7.24 -18.17
C ILE A 187 6.52 -6.94 -19.11
N LEU A 188 6.30 -6.05 -20.06
CA LEU A 188 7.33 -5.60 -20.99
C LEU A 188 8.19 -4.50 -20.38
N THR A 189 7.53 -3.52 -19.79
CA THR A 189 8.18 -2.41 -19.09
C THR A 189 7.39 -2.05 -17.85
N ALA A 190 8.08 -1.54 -16.85
CA ALA A 190 7.48 -0.99 -15.65
C ALA A 190 7.92 0.46 -15.50
N GLY A 191 6.96 1.34 -15.23
CA GLY A 191 7.22 2.73 -14.92
C GLY A 191 7.87 2.88 -13.55
N GLU A 192 8.24 4.09 -13.23
CA GLU A 192 8.79 4.40 -11.92
C GLU A 192 7.70 4.32 -10.85
N TRP A 193 8.08 3.80 -9.69
CA TRP A 193 7.23 3.81 -8.52
C TRP A 193 7.00 5.23 -8.02
N LYS A 194 5.75 5.58 -7.76
CA LYS A 194 5.33 6.86 -7.19
C LYS A 194 4.49 6.60 -5.95
N ALA A 195 4.85 7.27 -4.85
CA ALA A 195 4.09 7.20 -3.62
C ALA A 195 3.00 8.28 -3.58
N ASP A 196 1.92 8.01 -2.89
CA ASP A 196 0.83 8.95 -2.64
C ASP A 196 1.22 10.06 -1.64
N LYS A 197 2.32 9.86 -0.91
CA LYS A 197 2.93 10.86 -0.03
C LYS A 197 4.44 10.64 0.07
N THR A 198 5.17 11.69 0.38
CA THR A 198 6.63 11.66 0.46
C THR A 198 7.16 11.40 1.86
N LYS A 199 6.38 11.74 2.88
CA LYS A 199 6.77 11.62 4.30
C LYS A 199 5.63 11.09 5.15
N PHE A 200 6.01 10.30 6.14
CA PHE A 200 5.18 10.01 7.30
C PHE A 200 5.35 11.12 8.35
N ASP A 201 4.28 11.40 9.07
CA ASP A 201 4.27 12.45 10.07
C ASP A 201 5.06 12.05 11.32
N LEU A 202 5.60 13.07 11.98
CA LEU A 202 6.09 12.95 13.34
C LEU A 202 4.98 12.45 14.27
N VAL A 203 5.32 11.57 15.18
CA VAL A 203 4.40 11.04 16.19
C VAL A 203 4.80 11.54 17.57
N ILE A 204 3.91 12.28 18.22
CA ILE A 204 4.09 12.71 19.59
C ILE A 204 3.79 11.52 20.50
N THR A 205 4.70 11.27 21.46
CA THR A 205 4.56 10.18 22.41
C THR A 205 3.35 10.42 23.33
N PRO A 206 2.40 9.50 23.40
CA PRO A 206 1.30 9.60 24.35
C PRO A 206 1.80 9.49 25.78
N MET A 207 1.16 10.22 26.67
CA MET A 207 1.40 10.09 28.11
C MET A 207 0.70 8.85 28.66
N VAL A 208 1.43 8.05 29.41
CA VAL A 208 0.87 6.88 30.13
C VAL A 208 0.99 7.15 31.63
N ASN A 209 -0.15 7.22 32.30
CA ASN A 209 -0.19 7.51 33.72
C ASN A 209 0.61 6.49 34.54
N GLY A 210 1.50 6.97 35.35
CA GLY A 210 2.37 6.13 36.21
C GLY A 210 3.64 5.62 35.52
N TYR A 211 3.85 5.98 34.26
CA TYR A 211 5.00 5.56 33.46
C TYR A 211 5.60 6.74 32.70
N PHE A 212 6.89 6.68 32.46
CA PHE A 212 7.58 7.64 31.60
C PHE A 212 8.11 6.93 30.36
N ALA A 213 8.14 7.66 29.26
CA ALA A 213 8.62 7.16 27.97
C ALA A 213 10.12 7.45 27.79
N ASP A 214 10.79 6.64 27.00
CA ASP A 214 12.19 6.86 26.61
C ASP A 214 12.35 7.95 25.54
N LYS A 215 11.26 8.29 24.84
CA LYS A 215 11.23 9.32 23.78
C LYS A 215 10.00 10.19 23.94
N GLY A 216 10.18 11.51 23.81
CA GLY A 216 9.05 12.45 23.83
C GLY A 216 8.29 12.53 22.52
N ARG A 217 8.92 12.14 21.45
CA ARG A 217 8.37 12.09 20.10
C ARG A 217 9.19 11.16 19.23
N VAL A 218 8.57 10.69 18.16
CA VAL A 218 9.21 9.89 17.13
C VAL A 218 9.21 10.70 15.83
N ALA A 219 10.38 10.82 15.21
CA ALA A 219 10.57 11.71 14.08
C ALA A 219 9.74 11.32 12.85
N SER A 220 9.36 12.32 12.08
CA SER A 220 8.91 12.13 10.70
C SER A 220 9.96 11.37 9.91
N GLN A 221 9.50 10.48 9.02
CA GLN A 221 10.38 9.70 8.18
C GLN A 221 9.94 9.78 6.72
N ASP A 222 10.91 9.66 5.82
CA ASP A 222 10.62 9.58 4.40
C ASP A 222 9.89 8.29 4.06
N VAL A 223 8.95 8.37 3.15
CA VAL A 223 8.29 7.19 2.58
C VAL A 223 9.27 6.51 1.64
N THR A 224 9.56 5.25 1.92
CA THR A 224 10.39 4.39 1.08
C THR A 224 9.62 3.13 0.71
N MET A 225 10.25 2.21 -0.02
CA MET A 225 9.63 0.93 -0.36
C MET A 225 9.58 -0.05 0.82
N ASP A 226 10.12 0.32 1.98
CA ASP A 226 10.16 -0.53 3.16
C ASP A 226 9.20 -0.03 4.24
N ASN A 227 8.62 -0.97 4.99
CA ASN A 227 7.94 -0.68 6.22
C ASN A 227 8.93 -0.19 7.27
N LYS A 228 8.49 0.75 8.08
CA LYS A 228 9.30 1.32 9.16
C LYS A 228 8.62 1.09 10.49
N VAL A 229 9.41 0.76 11.50
CA VAL A 229 8.93 0.53 12.86
C VAL A 229 9.86 1.28 13.82
N GLU A 230 9.25 2.04 14.70
CA GLU A 230 9.90 2.65 15.84
C GLU A 230 9.23 2.19 17.12
N THR A 231 9.98 2.09 18.18
CA THR A 231 9.48 1.64 19.48
C THR A 231 9.68 2.71 20.53
N VAL A 232 8.63 2.96 21.29
CA VAL A 232 8.67 3.79 22.51
C VAL A 232 8.47 2.87 23.69
N THR A 233 9.42 2.92 24.62
CA THR A 233 9.40 2.08 25.82
C THR A 233 9.00 2.91 27.02
N TYR A 234 8.00 2.42 27.75
CA TYR A 234 7.52 3.02 28.99
C TYR A 234 8.05 2.26 30.19
N THR A 235 8.54 3.01 31.17
CA THR A 235 9.10 2.49 32.40
C THR A 235 8.30 3.04 33.58
N LYS A 236 8.03 2.18 34.55
CA LYS A 236 7.33 2.57 35.76
C LYS A 236 8.16 3.57 36.56
N PHE A 237 7.51 4.58 37.13
CA PHE A 237 8.17 5.52 38.00
C PHE A 237 8.72 4.85 39.25
N GLY A 238 9.86 5.35 39.69
CA GLY A 238 10.38 5.14 41.00
C GLY A 238 9.65 5.95 42.08
N LYS A 239 10.19 6.02 43.25
CA LYS A 239 9.54 6.60 44.43
C LYS A 239 10.53 7.30 45.35
N ILE A 240 10.01 8.20 46.19
CA ILE A 240 10.73 8.79 47.30
C ILE A 240 10.64 7.83 48.49
N ILE A 241 11.79 7.50 49.07
CA ILE A 241 11.90 6.70 50.25
C ILE A 241 12.45 7.58 51.37
N ALA A 242 11.67 7.75 52.43
CA ALA A 242 12.12 8.46 53.62
C ALA A 242 13.09 7.58 54.42
N VAL A 243 14.31 8.06 54.61
CA VAL A 243 15.36 7.37 55.38
C VAL A 243 15.89 8.21 56.50
N ASP A 244 16.41 7.57 57.55
CA ASP A 244 17.13 8.24 58.61
C ASP A 244 18.57 8.62 58.19
N GLU A 245 19.32 9.24 59.08
CA GLU A 245 20.70 9.67 58.80
C GLU A 245 21.65 8.48 58.53
N LYS A 246 21.28 7.28 58.87
CA LYS A 246 22.02 6.03 58.58
C LYS A 246 21.62 5.41 57.25
N GLY A 247 20.60 5.96 56.58
CA GLY A 247 20.09 5.47 55.31
C GLY A 247 19.02 4.37 55.45
N ASN A 248 18.54 4.11 56.66
CA ASN A 248 17.49 3.11 56.91
C ASN A 248 16.12 3.73 56.68
N PRO A 249 15.17 3.00 56.05
CA PRO A 249 13.80 3.48 55.90
C PRO A 249 13.17 3.78 57.27
N ILE A 250 12.45 4.88 57.38
CA ILE A 250 11.73 5.25 58.61
C ILE A 250 10.49 4.41 58.71
N PRO A 251 10.31 3.63 59.82
CA PRO A 251 9.15 2.79 59.97
C PRO A 251 7.84 3.58 59.91
N GLY A 252 6.83 3.03 59.27
CA GLY A 252 5.49 3.61 59.21
C GLY A 252 5.34 4.75 58.17
N VAL A 253 6.39 5.08 57.44
CA VAL A 253 6.35 6.09 56.36
C VAL A 253 6.24 5.35 55.01
N GLU A 254 5.15 5.56 54.32
CA GLU A 254 4.98 5.01 52.97
C GLU A 254 5.82 5.76 51.97
N ALA A 255 6.40 5.05 50.99
CA ALA A 255 7.09 5.64 49.90
C ALA A 255 6.11 6.38 48.96
N VAL A 256 6.53 7.50 48.40
CA VAL A 256 5.73 8.33 47.51
C VAL A 256 6.21 8.12 46.08
N THR A 257 5.36 7.50 45.27
CA THR A 257 5.65 7.27 43.84
C THR A 257 5.64 8.59 43.07
N TYR A 258 6.61 8.78 42.17
CA TYR A 258 6.61 9.90 41.26
C TYR A 258 5.41 9.85 40.31
N THR A 259 5.05 11.03 39.83
CA THR A 259 3.94 11.20 38.88
C THR A 259 4.43 11.80 37.57
N ASN A 260 3.61 11.71 36.55
CA ASN A 260 3.94 12.24 35.22
C ASN A 260 4.15 13.76 35.24
N ASP A 261 5.20 14.21 34.56
CA ASP A 261 5.31 15.60 34.14
C ASP A 261 4.24 15.84 33.05
N PRO A 262 3.31 16.76 33.25
CA PRO A 262 2.22 16.97 32.30
C PRO A 262 2.67 17.57 30.96
N ASN A 263 3.88 18.10 30.91
CA ASN A 263 4.45 18.73 29.72
C ASN A 263 5.45 17.85 28.96
N ASP A 264 5.90 16.78 29.60
CA ASP A 264 6.91 15.91 29.02
C ASP A 264 6.66 14.45 29.41
N PRO A 265 6.29 13.57 28.44
CA PRO A 265 6.03 12.17 28.73
C PRO A 265 7.27 11.38 29.16
N THR A 266 8.47 11.95 29.05
CA THR A 266 9.73 11.31 29.43
C THR A 266 10.17 11.64 30.85
N LYS A 267 9.44 12.49 31.55
CA LYS A 267 9.85 13.03 32.86
C LYS A 267 8.80 12.82 33.94
N ALA A 268 9.27 12.88 35.17
CA ALA A 268 8.40 12.96 36.33
C ALA A 268 8.21 14.43 36.75
N ALA A 269 7.03 14.71 37.29
CA ALA A 269 6.79 15.98 37.97
C ALA A 269 7.59 16.07 39.29
N MET A 270 7.83 17.31 39.76
CA MET A 270 8.35 17.53 41.10
C MET A 270 7.35 16.93 42.11
N THR A 271 7.86 16.13 43.02
CA THR A 271 7.08 15.50 44.06
C THR A 271 7.50 16.08 45.43
N LEU A 272 6.51 16.54 46.19
CA LEU A 272 6.77 17.01 47.55
C LEU A 272 7.16 15.83 48.43
N VAL A 273 8.17 16.10 49.26
CA VAL A 273 8.62 15.12 50.26
C VAL A 273 7.56 15.03 51.38
N PRO A 274 7.16 13.81 51.78
CA PRO A 274 6.17 13.67 52.85
C PRO A 274 6.64 14.26 54.16
N GLU A 275 5.74 14.90 54.90
CA GLU A 275 6.00 15.33 56.24
C GLU A 275 5.92 14.16 57.22
N VAL A 276 6.93 14.03 58.07
CA VAL A 276 7.01 12.97 59.05
C VAL A 276 7.12 13.60 60.44
N LYS A 277 6.16 13.29 61.29
CA LYS A 277 6.09 13.82 62.67
C LYS A 277 7.39 13.51 63.44
N GLY A 278 7.99 14.54 64.02
CA GLY A 278 9.24 14.41 64.78
C GLY A 278 10.51 14.40 63.90
N TYR A 279 10.36 14.56 62.62
CA TYR A 279 11.50 14.62 61.65
C TYR A 279 11.42 15.84 60.77
N LYS A 280 12.57 16.25 60.27
CA LYS A 280 12.70 17.26 59.25
C LYS A 280 13.49 16.68 58.08
N ALA A 281 12.93 16.74 56.87
CA ALA A 281 13.60 16.33 55.67
C ALA A 281 14.69 17.33 55.26
N ASP A 282 15.74 16.85 54.62
CA ASP A 282 16.83 17.66 54.08
C ASP A 282 16.43 18.44 52.81
N LYS A 283 15.30 18.13 52.22
CA LYS A 283 14.72 18.79 51.05
C LYS A 283 13.19 18.78 51.11
N THR A 284 12.58 19.74 50.43
CA THR A 284 11.13 19.91 50.41
C THR A 284 10.44 19.17 49.24
N GLY A 285 11.17 18.94 48.18
CA GLY A 285 10.71 18.29 46.99
C GLY A 285 11.82 17.64 46.21
N VAL A 286 11.45 16.73 45.34
CA VAL A 286 12.37 16.00 44.43
C VAL A 286 11.84 16.06 43.01
N THR A 287 12.69 16.51 42.09
CA THR A 287 12.50 16.30 40.66
C THR A 287 13.58 15.32 40.22
N PRO A 288 13.24 14.04 40.01
CA PRO A 288 14.24 13.03 39.74
C PRO A 288 14.86 13.26 38.35
N SER A 289 16.18 13.16 38.26
CA SER A 289 16.86 13.13 36.94
C SER A 289 16.68 11.82 36.20
N ASN A 290 16.56 10.72 36.95
CA ASN A 290 16.16 9.42 36.44
C ASN A 290 14.82 9.02 37.09
N PRO A 291 13.70 9.17 36.34
CA PRO A 291 12.38 8.92 36.94
C PRO A 291 12.10 7.45 37.32
N GLY A 292 12.90 6.53 36.80
CA GLY A 292 12.76 5.10 37.09
C GLY A 292 13.47 4.63 38.37
N GLU A 293 14.28 5.47 38.94
CA GLU A 293 15.04 5.15 40.15
C GLU A 293 14.39 5.73 41.39
N ASP A 294 14.50 5.00 42.51
CA ASP A 294 14.09 5.49 43.82
C ASP A 294 15.05 6.55 44.33
N THR A 295 14.51 7.53 44.99
CA THR A 295 15.30 8.58 45.65
C THR A 295 15.16 8.49 47.17
N LYS A 296 16.26 8.30 47.85
CA LYS A 296 16.29 8.35 49.31
C LYS A 296 16.39 9.81 49.76
N VAL A 297 15.45 10.21 50.62
CA VAL A 297 15.48 11.55 51.26
C VAL A 297 15.77 11.37 52.74
N VAL A 298 16.77 12.08 53.22
CA VAL A 298 17.25 11.98 54.61
C VAL A 298 16.43 12.86 55.51
N TYR A 299 15.93 12.27 56.58
CA TYR A 299 15.19 12.94 57.64
C TYR A 299 16.01 12.93 58.93
N LYS A 300 16.04 14.08 59.58
CA LYS A 300 16.68 14.25 60.87
C LYS A 300 15.63 14.41 61.96
N VAL A 301 15.86 13.79 63.09
CA VAL A 301 15.01 13.97 64.25
C VAL A 301 15.03 15.41 64.71
N VAL A 302 13.87 16.00 64.90
CA VAL A 302 13.70 17.33 65.47
C VAL A 302 13.39 17.19 66.92
N ASN A 303 14.25 17.72 67.79
CA ASN A 303 13.95 17.82 69.23
C ASN A 303 12.77 18.78 69.40
N ALA A 304 11.66 18.27 69.95
CA ALA A 304 10.41 18.97 70.05
C ALA A 304 10.53 20.20 71.00
N GLU A 305 10.57 21.40 70.42
CA GLU A 305 9.93 22.54 71.05
C GLU A 305 8.43 22.48 70.68
N PRO A 306 7.53 22.86 71.63
CA PRO A 306 6.09 22.87 71.30
C PRO A 306 5.84 23.88 70.22
N ALA A 307 5.72 23.36 68.97
CA ALA A 307 5.43 24.17 67.83
C ALA A 307 3.98 24.62 67.86
N LYS A 308 3.76 25.91 67.56
CA LYS A 308 2.46 26.41 67.11
C LYS A 308 1.94 25.53 66.02
N PRO A 309 0.63 25.17 65.98
CA PRO A 309 0.10 24.40 64.89
C PRO A 309 0.32 25.14 63.59
N ALA A 310 1.28 24.66 62.79
CA ALA A 310 1.41 25.07 61.41
C ALA A 310 0.14 24.63 60.69
N VAL A 311 -0.57 25.55 60.08
CA VAL A 311 -1.67 25.23 59.19
C VAL A 311 -1.03 24.57 57.96
N ASN A 312 -1.01 23.21 57.96
CA ASN A 312 -0.61 22.46 56.80
C ASN A 312 -1.66 22.73 55.70
N LYS A 313 -1.29 23.57 54.77
CA LYS A 313 -2.05 23.67 53.53
C LYS A 313 -1.64 22.47 52.66
N GLU A 314 -2.43 21.41 52.74
CA GLU A 314 -2.34 20.31 51.80
C GLU A 314 -2.53 20.89 50.39
N VAL A 315 -1.73 20.42 49.47
CA VAL A 315 -1.73 20.90 48.09
C VAL A 315 -2.25 19.77 47.19
N GLY A 316 -3.16 20.11 46.32
CA GLY A 316 -3.62 19.23 45.26
C GLY A 316 -3.13 19.67 43.89
N THR A 317 -3.10 18.79 42.97
CA THR A 317 -2.71 19.06 41.59
C THR A 317 -3.77 18.52 40.64
N ILE A 318 -4.19 19.34 39.69
CA ILE A 318 -5.04 18.92 38.58
C ILE A 318 -4.22 18.99 37.29
N VAL A 319 -4.20 17.89 36.57
CA VAL A 319 -3.58 17.80 35.25
C VAL A 319 -4.70 17.73 34.22
N VAL A 320 -4.71 18.68 33.30
CA VAL A 320 -5.68 18.73 32.21
C VAL A 320 -4.97 18.34 30.91
N ILE A 321 -5.47 17.28 30.28
CA ILE A 321 -4.91 16.71 29.06
C ILE A 321 -5.87 16.98 27.91
N TYR A 322 -5.35 17.30 26.74
CA TYR A 322 -6.12 17.54 25.53
C TYR A 322 -5.70 16.58 24.44
N ARG A 323 -6.59 15.68 24.03
CA ARG A 323 -6.31 14.65 23.03
C ARG A 323 -7.37 14.63 21.95
N ASP A 324 -7.01 14.13 20.77
CA ASP A 324 -8.02 13.74 19.79
C ASP A 324 -8.62 12.36 20.10
N GLU A 325 -9.60 11.94 19.32
CA GLU A 325 -10.26 10.64 19.51
C GLU A 325 -9.35 9.44 19.25
N TYR A 326 -8.17 9.68 18.65
CA TYR A 326 -7.15 8.66 18.40
C TYR A 326 -6.03 8.64 19.45
N GLY A 327 -6.15 9.50 20.47
CA GLY A 327 -5.18 9.58 21.57
C GLY A 327 -4.00 10.55 21.34
N ASN A 328 -3.97 11.25 20.21
CA ASN A 328 -2.91 12.22 19.94
C ASN A 328 -3.09 13.49 20.75
N GLN A 329 -2.00 14.01 21.31
CA GLN A 329 -2.03 15.29 22.02
C GLN A 329 -2.24 16.43 21.04
N ILE A 330 -3.26 17.26 21.27
CA ILE A 330 -3.59 18.41 20.41
C ILE A 330 -3.26 19.77 21.04
N LYS A 331 -3.10 19.82 22.33
CA LYS A 331 -2.70 21.02 23.08
C LYS A 331 -1.82 20.60 24.26
N MET A 332 -0.90 21.46 24.65
CA MET A 332 -0.08 21.23 25.83
C MET A 332 -0.95 21.08 27.07
N PRO A 333 -0.66 20.08 27.91
CA PRO A 333 -1.39 19.90 29.16
C PRO A 333 -1.29 21.14 30.06
N LEU A 334 -2.35 21.37 30.80
CA LEU A 334 -2.38 22.40 31.84
C LEU A 334 -2.24 21.73 33.21
N VAL A 335 -1.35 22.29 34.05
CA VAL A 335 -1.18 21.84 35.43
C VAL A 335 -1.61 22.97 36.37
N ILE A 336 -2.50 22.67 37.28
CA ILE A 336 -3.00 23.56 38.29
C ILE A 336 -2.63 22.97 39.65
N THR A 337 -1.81 23.66 40.43
CA THR A 337 -1.47 23.29 41.79
C THR A 337 -1.99 24.34 42.74
N ASN A 338 -2.74 23.94 43.75
CA ASN A 338 -3.34 24.85 44.68
C ASN A 338 -3.61 24.16 46.03
N SER A 339 -3.90 24.94 47.05
CA SER A 339 -4.27 24.41 48.36
C SER A 339 -5.57 23.64 48.27
N VAL A 340 -5.66 22.49 48.98
CA VAL A 340 -6.89 21.71 49.10
C VAL A 340 -8.03 22.60 49.62
N GLY A 341 -9.20 22.47 48.97
CA GLY A 341 -10.37 23.27 49.25
C GLY A 341 -10.45 24.59 48.47
N SER A 342 -9.38 24.99 47.77
CA SER A 342 -9.41 26.17 46.88
C SER A 342 -10.36 25.96 45.72
N GLU A 343 -11.04 27.01 45.32
CA GLU A 343 -11.89 26.94 44.11
C GLU A 343 -11.03 26.80 42.86
N VAL A 344 -11.43 25.93 41.99
CA VAL A 344 -10.80 25.68 40.69
C VAL A 344 -11.86 25.67 39.60
N ASN A 345 -11.52 26.25 38.47
CA ASN A 345 -12.40 26.27 37.33
C ASN A 345 -11.68 25.59 36.15
N VAL A 346 -11.99 24.32 35.92
CA VAL A 346 -11.44 23.52 34.85
C VAL A 346 -12.52 23.20 33.85
N HIS A 347 -12.39 23.67 32.65
CA HIS A 347 -13.31 23.39 31.54
C HIS A 347 -12.53 23.18 30.25
N GLY A 348 -13.06 22.36 29.36
CA GLY A 348 -12.54 22.20 28.02
C GLY A 348 -13.04 23.31 27.10
N ASP A 349 -12.15 23.91 26.35
CA ASP A 349 -12.53 24.82 25.28
C ASP A 349 -13.41 24.09 24.26
N ARG A 350 -14.48 24.70 23.78
CA ARG A 350 -15.34 24.10 22.78
C ARG A 350 -14.57 23.73 21.52
N TYR A 351 -13.63 24.59 21.12
CA TYR A 351 -12.79 24.39 19.94
C TYR A 351 -11.32 24.61 20.30
N ILE A 352 -10.46 23.81 19.72
CA ILE A 352 -9.01 23.99 19.73
C ILE A 352 -8.53 24.07 18.28
N TYR A 353 -7.62 25.00 18.00
CA TYR A 353 -6.98 25.15 16.70
C TYR A 353 -5.50 24.76 16.84
N ARG A 354 -5.06 23.82 16.03
CA ARG A 354 -3.67 23.37 15.96
C ARG A 354 -3.22 23.26 14.50
N ASN A 355 -2.18 23.98 14.14
CA ASN A 355 -1.64 23.98 12.78
C ASN A 355 -2.71 24.22 11.70
N GLY A 356 -3.64 25.15 11.95
CA GLY A 356 -4.73 25.46 11.02
C GLY A 356 -5.89 24.46 11.03
N VAL A 357 -5.80 23.41 11.82
CA VAL A 357 -6.87 22.42 11.97
C VAL A 357 -7.74 22.74 13.16
N LYS A 358 -9.04 22.74 12.96
CA LYS A 358 -10.05 22.95 14.00
C LYS A 358 -10.45 21.61 14.62
N TYR A 359 -10.48 21.56 15.95
CA TYR A 359 -10.95 20.42 16.72
C TYR A 359 -12.11 20.84 17.62
N GLU A 360 -13.12 20.02 17.72
CA GLU A 360 -14.30 20.24 18.56
C GLU A 360 -14.31 19.26 19.72
N LEU A 361 -14.60 19.77 20.92
CA LEU A 361 -14.76 18.96 22.13
C LEU A 361 -15.93 17.98 21.99
N ILE A 362 -15.67 16.69 22.17
CA ILE A 362 -16.69 15.64 22.08
C ILE A 362 -17.00 14.95 23.40
N ARG A 363 -16.04 14.86 24.32
CA ARG A 363 -16.25 14.28 25.63
C ARG A 363 -15.14 14.63 26.61
N GLN A 364 -15.43 14.43 27.88
CA GLN A 364 -14.50 14.52 28.99
C GLN A 364 -14.32 13.16 29.63
N GLU A 365 -13.09 12.81 29.93
CA GLU A 365 -12.73 11.64 30.74
C GLU A 365 -12.12 12.11 32.06
N GLY A 366 -12.44 11.46 33.13
CA GLY A 366 -12.12 11.93 34.49
C GLY A 366 -13.14 12.92 35.01
N LYS A 367 -13.12 13.16 36.31
CA LYS A 367 -14.02 14.11 36.98
C LYS A 367 -13.34 15.45 37.16
N SER A 368 -13.96 16.51 36.70
CA SER A 368 -13.61 17.87 37.11
C SER A 368 -14.24 18.13 38.49
N THR A 369 -13.52 18.85 39.32
CA THR A 369 -13.98 19.29 40.63
C THR A 369 -13.97 20.80 40.71
N ASP A 370 -14.91 21.39 41.45
CA ASP A 370 -14.97 22.82 41.68
C ASP A 370 -13.99 23.27 42.76
N LYS A 371 -13.48 22.34 43.53
CA LYS A 371 -12.51 22.55 44.57
C LYS A 371 -11.33 21.62 44.48
N MET A 372 -10.16 22.12 44.79
CA MET A 372 -8.92 21.34 44.82
C MET A 372 -9.02 20.22 45.86
N THR A 373 -8.77 18.98 45.43
CA THR A 373 -8.70 17.80 46.28
C THR A 373 -7.24 17.41 46.53
N GLU A 374 -7.01 16.66 47.61
CA GLU A 374 -5.69 16.11 47.90
C GLU A 374 -5.22 15.16 46.78
N GLY A 375 -3.92 15.19 46.51
CA GLY A 375 -3.30 14.34 45.48
C GLY A 375 -3.41 14.92 44.09
N GLN A 376 -3.34 14.03 43.10
CA GLN A 376 -3.37 14.42 41.72
C GLN A 376 -4.70 13.95 41.07
N THR A 377 -5.36 14.88 40.42
CA THR A 377 -6.54 14.63 39.60
C THR A 377 -6.20 14.83 38.14
N VAL A 378 -6.57 13.89 37.29
CA VAL A 378 -6.38 13.99 35.83
C VAL A 378 -7.73 14.13 35.16
N VAL A 379 -7.85 15.17 34.32
CA VAL A 379 -9.02 15.42 33.46
C VAL A 379 -8.53 15.43 32.04
N THR A 380 -9.15 14.62 31.21
CA THR A 380 -8.82 14.56 29.77
C THR A 380 -9.99 15.03 28.94
N TYR A 381 -9.78 16.01 28.11
CA TYR A 381 -10.74 16.47 27.10
C TYR A 381 -10.41 15.82 25.77
N ILE A 382 -11.39 15.18 25.17
CA ILE A 382 -11.27 14.49 23.90
C ILE A 382 -11.96 15.32 22.80
N TYR A 383 -11.23 15.51 21.73
CA TYR A 383 -11.64 16.35 20.61
C TYR A 383 -11.69 15.54 19.33
N ARG A 384 -12.57 15.96 18.43
CA ARG A 384 -12.65 15.43 17.06
C ARG A 384 -12.24 16.53 16.08
N LYS A 385 -11.44 16.14 15.11
CA LYS A 385 -11.13 17.02 13.98
C LYS A 385 -12.43 17.39 13.26
N VAL A 386 -12.65 18.69 13.09
CA VAL A 386 -13.75 19.20 12.25
C VAL A 386 -13.26 19.14 10.81
N GLU A 387 -13.90 18.30 10.00
CA GLU A 387 -13.67 18.32 8.57
C GLU A 387 -14.31 19.61 8.02
N ASP A 388 -13.55 20.41 7.31
CA ASP A 388 -14.10 21.50 6.52
C ASP A 388 -15.04 20.85 5.53
N GLY A 389 -16.33 21.07 5.74
CA GLY A 389 -17.34 20.67 4.79
C GLY A 389 -16.92 21.22 3.44
N SER A 390 -16.56 20.33 2.51
CA SER A 390 -16.46 20.71 1.11
C SER A 390 -17.73 21.44 0.78
N THR A 391 -17.63 22.72 0.55
CA THR A 391 -18.71 23.49 -0.06
C THR A 391 -19.14 22.75 -1.30
N PRO A 392 -20.40 22.32 -1.42
CA PRO A 392 -20.84 21.75 -2.68
C PRO A 392 -20.59 22.83 -3.72
N SER A 393 -19.80 22.50 -4.73
CA SER A 393 -19.67 23.35 -5.88
C SER A 393 -21.07 23.53 -6.45
N ASN A 394 -21.61 24.70 -6.27
CA ASN A 394 -22.81 25.12 -6.98
C ASN A 394 -22.46 25.11 -8.47
N GLY A 395 -22.74 23.98 -9.10
CA GLY A 395 -22.91 23.92 -10.54
C GLY A 395 -24.07 24.82 -10.91
N ASN A 396 -23.75 26.04 -11.17
CA ASN A 396 -24.72 26.99 -11.74
C ASN A 396 -24.96 26.55 -13.19
N GLY A 397 -25.98 25.72 -13.37
CA GLY A 397 -26.57 25.43 -14.67
C GLY A 397 -27.28 26.71 -15.14
N GLY A 398 -26.57 27.50 -15.92
CA GLY A 398 -27.19 28.59 -16.64
C GLY A 398 -28.22 28.03 -17.62
N GLN A 399 -29.50 28.18 -17.30
CA GLN A 399 -30.54 28.17 -18.28
C GLN A 399 -30.53 29.52 -19.00
N SER A 400 -30.11 29.54 -20.25
CA SER A 400 -30.52 30.57 -21.17
C SER A 400 -31.88 30.21 -21.72
N GLY A 401 -32.91 30.85 -21.25
CA GLY A 401 -34.20 30.88 -21.89
C GLY A 401 -34.21 31.88 -23.03
N SER A 402 -34.78 31.46 -24.10
CA SER A 402 -35.65 32.08 -25.08
C SER A 402 -35.41 31.54 -26.45
#